data_0b3c00d8687a76ae78edaaa56d172402
#
_entry.id   0b3c00d8687a76ae78edaaa56d172402
#
_cell.length_a   1.000
_cell.length_b   1.000
_cell.length_c   1.000
_cell.angle_alpha   90.00
_cell.angle_beta   90.00
_cell.angle_gamma   90.00
#
_symmetry.space_group_name_H-M   'P 1'
#
loop_
_entity.id
_entity.type
_entity.pdbx_description
1 polymer ?
#
loop_
_entity_poly.entity_id
_entity_poly.type
_entity_poly.pdbx_seq_one_letter_code
_entity_poly.pdbx_strand_id
1 'polypeptide(L)'
;MKKSLLRLKSAPYFSGLMIFLFIFALNVVIQTPEKFFYVNNINTIIAKNTPLILITMSQGLLMMSGVVDFSVGAQVSLGNVIAIMLPQTFGTPLWVSWVLAVLACVAVSLFNGLITTYLRIPVLLSCYAMVFVVKGLNVLIMPKPQGTVPSYIYKTYDSLLLGFLPFSALILVGVLLFWVYLKRTRFGRALYATGGNLRHAYSSGVNTSATRMKTYLIAGVINGIAGLCMTAMTASGDPNAGEVYGLKTVAACILGGIALSGGWGSLSCAFFGALILVLTQNGVSQTFNLLCRRIPGFSVTTYWQNFASDMIILLALVLTVFANRAMMNSIRQQIKYLALREEKKDAD
;
A
#
# COMPACT_ATOMS: atom_id res chain seq x y z
N MET A 1 -5.58 -1.57 34.42
CA MET A 1 -4.54 -2.16 33.56
C MET A 1 -5.00 -3.41 32.79
N LYS A 2 -5.53 -4.50 33.38
CA LYS A 2 -5.97 -5.72 32.64
C LYS A 2 -7.02 -5.45 31.55
N LYS A 3 -8.04 -4.59 31.78
CA LYS A 3 -9.07 -4.26 30.76
C LYS A 3 -8.54 -3.47 29.56
N SER A 4 -7.54 -2.61 29.73
CA SER A 4 -6.90 -1.88 28.64
C SER A 4 -6.01 -2.79 27.78
N LEU A 5 -5.28 -3.71 28.39
CA LEU A 5 -4.47 -4.73 27.71
C LEU A 5 -5.33 -5.72 26.89
N LEU A 6 -6.49 -6.12 27.40
CA LEU A 6 -7.44 -6.97 26.68
C LEU A 6 -8.05 -6.24 25.46
N ARG A 7 -8.35 -4.94 25.58
CA ARG A 7 -8.81 -4.12 24.46
C ARG A 7 -7.72 -3.90 23.39
N LEU A 8 -6.45 -3.80 23.80
CA LEU A 8 -5.33 -3.73 22.85
C LEU A 8 -5.15 -5.06 22.09
N LYS A 9 -5.25 -6.20 22.77
CA LYS A 9 -5.15 -7.53 22.14
C LYS A 9 -6.28 -7.82 21.14
N SER A 10 -7.46 -7.22 21.34
CA SER A 10 -8.58 -7.37 20.40
C SER A 10 -8.58 -6.32 19.27
N ALA A 11 -7.62 -5.39 19.26
CA ALA A 11 -7.53 -4.39 18.21
C ALA A 11 -6.94 -5.01 16.93
N PRO A 12 -7.53 -4.72 15.73
CA PRO A 12 -7.11 -5.32 14.48
C PRO A 12 -5.65 -5.04 14.12
N TYR A 13 -5.07 -3.94 14.59
CA TYR A 13 -3.67 -3.58 14.34
C TYR A 13 -2.66 -4.24 15.29
N PHE A 14 -3.11 -5.02 16.27
CA PHE A 14 -2.20 -5.56 17.31
C PHE A 14 -1.19 -6.56 16.72
N SER A 15 -1.61 -7.46 15.82
CA SER A 15 -0.72 -8.40 15.15
C SER A 15 0.32 -7.69 14.29
N GLY A 16 -0.12 -6.73 13.48
CA GLY A 16 0.77 -5.92 12.65
C GLY A 16 1.77 -5.12 13.47
N LEU A 17 1.32 -4.52 14.59
CA LEU A 17 2.20 -3.79 15.50
C LEU A 17 3.28 -4.71 16.12
N MET A 18 2.93 -5.93 16.52
CA MET A 18 3.89 -6.88 17.10
C MET A 18 4.95 -7.30 16.08
N ILE A 19 4.54 -7.61 14.85
CA ILE A 19 5.47 -7.94 13.75
C ILE A 19 6.36 -6.74 13.44
N PHE A 20 5.78 -5.54 13.36
CA PHE A 20 6.52 -4.31 13.14
C PHE A 20 7.60 -4.09 14.23
N LEU A 21 7.24 -4.21 15.51
CA LEU A 21 8.18 -4.03 16.62
C LEU A 21 9.31 -5.07 16.57
N PHE A 22 9.01 -6.31 16.20
CA PHE A 22 10.02 -7.35 16.04
C PHE A 22 11.01 -7.02 14.93
N ILE A 23 10.50 -6.66 13.72
CA ILE A 23 11.36 -6.30 12.58
C ILE A 23 12.12 -4.99 12.85
N PHE A 24 11.49 -4.04 13.54
CA PHE A 24 12.14 -2.81 13.98
C PHE A 24 13.34 -3.11 14.89
N ALA A 25 13.15 -3.95 15.92
CA ALA A 25 14.23 -4.38 16.81
C ALA A 25 15.37 -5.07 16.06
N LEU A 26 15.03 -5.95 15.10
CA LEU A 26 16.04 -6.59 14.24
C LEU A 26 16.85 -5.57 13.43
N ASN A 27 16.21 -4.56 12.86
CA ASN A 27 16.92 -3.51 12.11
C ASN A 27 17.86 -2.69 13.01
N VAL A 28 17.44 -2.39 14.24
CA VAL A 28 18.29 -1.70 15.23
C VAL A 28 19.53 -2.53 15.56
N VAL A 29 19.38 -3.84 15.72
CA VAL A 29 20.50 -4.76 16.00
C VAL A 29 21.45 -4.87 14.80
N ILE A 30 20.91 -5.03 13.59
CA ILE A 30 21.71 -5.18 12.35
C ILE A 30 22.53 -3.90 12.05
N GLN A 31 21.93 -2.72 12.20
CA GLN A 31 22.56 -1.45 11.81
C GLN A 31 23.36 -0.79 12.92
N THR A 32 23.29 -1.27 14.14
CA THR A 32 23.68 -0.61 15.40
C THR A 32 22.75 0.60 15.74
N PRO A 33 22.44 0.84 17.03
CA PRO A 33 21.51 1.89 17.42
C PRO A 33 21.91 3.28 16.93
N GLU A 34 23.20 3.62 17.01
CA GLU A 34 23.71 4.93 16.60
C GLU A 34 23.47 5.24 15.11
N LYS A 35 23.67 4.26 14.22
CA LYS A 35 23.45 4.42 12.78
C LYS A 35 21.98 4.37 12.42
N PHE A 36 21.20 3.50 13.08
CA PHE A 36 19.77 3.38 12.80
C PHE A 36 19.02 4.65 13.19
N PHE A 37 19.27 5.19 14.40
CA PHE A 37 18.60 6.40 14.90
C PHE A 37 19.20 7.72 14.40
N TYR A 38 20.21 7.65 13.52
CA TYR A 38 20.70 8.87 12.88
C TYR A 38 19.58 9.54 12.07
N VAL A 39 19.34 10.82 12.34
CA VAL A 39 18.17 11.55 11.81
C VAL A 39 18.05 11.46 10.30
N ASN A 40 19.18 11.59 9.58
CA ASN A 40 19.17 11.49 8.11
C ASN A 40 18.85 10.08 7.62
N ASN A 41 19.19 9.02 8.38
CA ASN A 41 18.82 7.65 8.02
C ASN A 41 17.31 7.46 8.13
N ILE A 42 16.71 7.91 9.22
CA ILE A 42 15.26 7.87 9.42
C ILE A 42 14.53 8.69 8.35
N ASN A 43 15.04 9.91 8.06
CA ASN A 43 14.50 10.75 6.98
C ASN A 43 14.51 9.99 5.65
N THR A 44 15.65 9.42 5.28
CA THR A 44 15.82 8.67 4.04
C THR A 44 14.87 7.47 3.96
N ILE A 45 14.72 6.71 5.06
CA ILE A 45 13.80 5.56 5.11
C ILE A 45 12.36 6.03 4.90
N ILE A 46 11.92 7.10 5.55
CA ILE A 46 10.55 7.61 5.43
C ILE A 46 10.34 8.23 4.05
N ALA A 47 11.18 9.17 3.63
CA ALA A 47 11.00 9.91 2.38
C ALA A 47 10.96 8.97 1.16
N LYS A 48 11.89 8.01 1.06
CA LYS A 48 11.94 7.03 -0.04
C LYS A 48 10.75 6.07 -0.07
N ASN A 49 10.11 5.83 1.05
CA ASN A 49 9.03 4.85 1.14
C ASN A 49 7.64 5.49 1.35
N THR A 50 7.56 6.81 1.46
CA THR A 50 6.27 7.52 1.58
C THR A 50 5.28 7.16 0.47
N PRO A 51 5.66 7.08 -0.84
CA PRO A 51 4.73 6.64 -1.88
C PRO A 51 4.15 5.25 -1.60
N LEU A 52 5.00 4.26 -1.27
CA LEU A 52 4.56 2.91 -0.93
C LEU A 52 3.63 2.88 0.28
N ILE A 53 3.93 3.64 1.33
CA ILE A 53 3.10 3.71 2.54
C ILE A 53 1.72 4.29 2.21
N LEU A 54 1.67 5.38 1.43
CA LEU A 54 0.41 6.03 1.02
C LEU A 54 -0.47 5.10 0.20
N ILE A 55 0.08 4.44 -0.82
CA ILE A 55 -0.70 3.51 -1.64
C ILE A 55 -1.11 2.25 -0.88
N THR A 56 -0.32 1.81 0.10
CA THR A 56 -0.74 0.73 1.00
C THR A 56 -1.92 1.18 1.87
N MET A 57 -1.94 2.42 2.32
CA MET A 57 -3.08 2.98 3.05
C MET A 57 -4.32 3.09 2.14
N SER A 58 -4.15 3.53 0.89
CA SER A 58 -5.21 3.53 -0.12
C SER A 58 -5.77 2.13 -0.37
N GLN A 59 -4.88 1.15 -0.57
CA GLN A 59 -5.25 -0.25 -0.73
C GLN A 59 -5.99 -0.81 0.49
N GLY A 60 -5.54 -0.45 1.69
CA GLY A 60 -6.20 -0.83 2.94
C GLY A 60 -7.63 -0.31 3.03
N LEU A 61 -7.88 0.92 2.57
CA LEU A 61 -9.22 1.51 2.51
C LEU A 61 -10.13 0.72 1.56
N LEU A 62 -9.63 0.36 0.38
CA LEU A 62 -10.35 -0.45 -0.60
C LEU A 62 -10.63 -1.85 -0.05
N MET A 63 -9.62 -2.51 0.53
CA MET A 63 -9.78 -3.84 1.13
C MET A 63 -10.81 -3.85 2.26
N MET A 64 -10.85 -2.82 3.11
CA MET A 64 -11.90 -2.71 4.13
C MET A 64 -13.32 -2.63 3.55
N SER A 65 -13.48 -2.13 2.31
CA SER A 65 -14.77 -2.15 1.60
C SER A 65 -15.08 -3.47 0.87
N GLY A 66 -14.19 -4.45 0.97
CA GLY A 66 -14.29 -5.75 0.28
C GLY A 66 -13.84 -5.71 -1.19
N VAL A 67 -12.93 -4.79 -1.52
CA VAL A 67 -12.39 -4.61 -2.88
C VAL A 67 -10.87 -4.64 -2.82
N VAL A 68 -10.24 -5.30 -3.80
CA VAL A 68 -8.79 -5.28 -3.99
C VAL A 68 -8.49 -4.59 -5.30
N ASP A 69 -7.60 -3.61 -5.33
CA ASP A 69 -7.22 -2.90 -6.56
C ASP A 69 -5.72 -3.04 -6.83
N PHE A 70 -5.37 -3.78 -7.88
CA PHE A 70 -3.98 -3.93 -8.31
C PHE A 70 -3.48 -2.75 -9.15
N SER A 71 -4.39 -1.91 -9.64
CA SER A 71 -4.04 -0.76 -10.49
C SER A 71 -3.44 0.42 -9.72
N VAL A 72 -3.44 0.39 -8.38
CA VAL A 72 -2.90 1.47 -7.52
C VAL A 72 -1.45 1.83 -7.87
N GLY A 73 -0.61 0.83 -8.19
CA GLY A 73 0.77 1.08 -8.61
C GLY A 73 0.86 1.82 -9.95
N ALA A 74 0.08 1.39 -10.95
CA ALA A 74 0.02 2.06 -12.25
C ALA A 74 -0.54 3.49 -12.14
N GLN A 75 -1.50 3.72 -11.21
CA GLN A 75 -2.04 5.06 -10.91
C GLN A 75 -0.97 5.99 -10.33
N VAL A 76 -0.08 5.50 -9.46
CA VAL A 76 1.06 6.27 -8.93
C VAL A 76 1.99 6.70 -10.05
N SER A 77 2.32 5.78 -10.98
CA SER A 77 3.08 6.13 -12.17
C SER A 77 2.35 7.17 -13.04
N LEU A 78 1.03 7.06 -13.20
CA LEU A 78 0.23 8.04 -13.94
C LEU A 78 0.33 9.43 -13.31
N GLY A 79 0.19 9.51 -11.98
CA GLY A 79 0.36 10.76 -11.24
C GLY A 79 1.75 11.37 -11.43
N ASN A 80 2.80 10.56 -11.39
CA ASN A 80 4.18 10.98 -11.64
C ASN A 80 4.38 11.46 -13.07
N VAL A 81 3.93 10.72 -14.07
CA VAL A 81 4.04 11.05 -15.49
C VAL A 81 3.35 12.37 -15.81
N ILE A 82 2.10 12.55 -15.37
CA ILE A 82 1.32 13.76 -15.62
C ILE A 82 1.94 14.96 -14.91
N ALA A 83 2.39 14.81 -13.68
CA ALA A 83 3.01 15.88 -12.90
C ALA A 83 4.27 16.46 -13.56
N ILE A 84 4.97 15.66 -14.37
CA ILE A 84 6.19 16.08 -15.09
C ILE A 84 5.91 16.49 -16.52
N MET A 85 5.10 15.72 -17.26
CA MET A 85 4.91 15.97 -18.68
C MET A 85 4.10 17.23 -18.97
N LEU A 86 3.08 17.55 -18.16
CA LEU A 86 2.26 18.74 -18.41
C LEU A 86 3.06 20.04 -18.35
N PRO A 87 3.92 20.30 -17.34
CA PRO A 87 4.74 21.50 -17.33
C PRO A 87 5.73 21.55 -18.50
N GLN A 88 6.29 20.42 -18.88
CA GLN A 88 7.33 20.37 -19.92
C GLN A 88 6.76 20.49 -21.33
N THR A 89 5.62 19.84 -21.60
CA THR A 89 5.03 19.83 -22.95
C THR A 89 4.17 21.04 -23.23
N PHE A 90 3.41 21.49 -22.23
CA PHE A 90 2.42 22.57 -22.40
C PHE A 90 2.78 23.85 -21.64
N GLY A 91 3.92 23.90 -20.94
CA GLY A 91 4.31 25.06 -20.15
C GLY A 91 3.33 25.38 -19.00
N THR A 92 2.53 24.41 -18.56
CA THR A 92 1.52 24.65 -17.52
C THR A 92 2.20 24.94 -16.18
N PRO A 93 1.60 25.83 -15.34
CA PRO A 93 2.09 26.04 -14.00
C PRO A 93 2.12 24.73 -13.21
N LEU A 94 3.17 24.53 -12.42
CA LEU A 94 3.41 23.28 -11.70
C LEU A 94 2.24 22.87 -10.80
N TRP A 95 1.63 23.83 -10.09
CA TRP A 95 0.50 23.54 -9.20
C TRP A 95 -0.74 23.03 -9.97
N VAL A 96 -0.98 23.57 -11.20
CA VAL A 96 -2.06 23.08 -12.08
C VAL A 96 -1.80 21.65 -12.50
N SER A 97 -0.57 21.36 -12.91
CA SER A 97 -0.16 20.02 -13.33
C SER A 97 -0.31 19.00 -12.20
N TRP A 98 0.00 19.39 -10.98
CA TRP A 98 -0.15 18.54 -9.80
C TRP A 98 -1.63 18.27 -9.45
N VAL A 99 -2.48 19.28 -9.54
CA VAL A 99 -3.92 19.09 -9.36
C VAL A 99 -4.47 18.15 -10.44
N LEU A 100 -4.09 18.35 -11.72
CA LEU A 100 -4.50 17.49 -12.83
C LEU A 100 -3.99 16.07 -12.67
N ALA A 101 -2.78 15.86 -12.16
CA ALA A 101 -2.24 14.54 -11.84
C ALA A 101 -3.10 13.79 -10.80
N VAL A 102 -3.49 14.47 -9.72
CA VAL A 102 -4.39 13.89 -8.72
C VAL A 102 -5.77 13.62 -9.32
N LEU A 103 -6.34 14.53 -10.10
CA LEU A 103 -7.64 14.35 -10.75
C LEU A 103 -7.63 13.17 -11.74
N ALA A 104 -6.54 12.96 -12.49
CA ALA A 104 -6.39 11.81 -13.37
C ALA A 104 -6.39 10.49 -12.58
N CYS A 105 -5.67 10.41 -11.46
CA CYS A 105 -5.70 9.24 -10.59
C CYS A 105 -7.10 8.99 -10.01
N VAL A 106 -7.81 10.04 -9.61
CA VAL A 106 -9.21 9.97 -9.16
C VAL A 106 -10.11 9.46 -10.28
N ALA A 107 -9.96 9.96 -11.51
CA ALA A 107 -10.76 9.53 -12.65
C ALA A 107 -10.59 8.03 -12.95
N VAL A 108 -9.33 7.56 -12.97
CA VAL A 108 -9.02 6.13 -13.16
C VAL A 108 -9.62 5.28 -12.04
N SER A 109 -9.45 5.71 -10.78
CA SER A 109 -9.98 4.99 -9.62
C SER A 109 -11.51 4.94 -9.66
N LEU A 110 -12.19 6.05 -9.96
CA LEU A 110 -13.65 6.10 -10.11
C LEU A 110 -14.14 5.25 -11.28
N PHE A 111 -13.43 5.24 -12.40
CA PHE A 111 -13.76 4.41 -13.55
C PHE A 111 -13.69 2.92 -13.20
N ASN A 112 -12.65 2.49 -12.48
CA ASN A 112 -12.57 1.13 -11.96
C ASN A 112 -13.70 0.83 -10.95
N GLY A 113 -14.03 1.81 -10.11
CA GLY A 113 -15.18 1.75 -9.19
C GLY A 113 -16.52 1.59 -9.92
N LEU A 114 -16.73 2.29 -11.03
CA LEU A 114 -17.92 2.18 -11.89
C LEU A 114 -18.06 0.75 -12.45
N ILE A 115 -16.98 0.23 -13.05
CA ILE A 115 -16.96 -1.11 -13.63
C ILE A 115 -17.30 -2.17 -12.58
N THR A 116 -16.67 -2.11 -11.42
CA THR A 116 -16.84 -3.13 -10.38
C THR A 116 -18.16 -3.01 -9.62
N THR A 117 -18.69 -1.79 -9.44
CA THR A 117 -19.88 -1.55 -8.61
C THR A 117 -21.17 -1.60 -9.43
N TYR A 118 -21.21 -0.99 -10.60
CA TYR A 118 -22.44 -0.89 -11.41
C TYR A 118 -22.50 -1.94 -12.52
N LEU A 119 -21.40 -2.19 -13.26
CA LEU A 119 -21.35 -3.25 -14.27
C LEU A 119 -21.19 -4.63 -13.64
N ARG A 120 -20.91 -4.70 -12.31
CA ARG A 120 -20.75 -5.94 -11.53
C ARG A 120 -19.72 -6.91 -12.11
N ILE A 121 -18.73 -6.38 -12.83
CA ILE A 121 -17.59 -7.18 -13.29
C ILE A 121 -16.78 -7.63 -12.08
N PRO A 122 -16.30 -8.89 -12.03
CA PRO A 122 -15.47 -9.37 -10.94
C PRO A 122 -14.28 -8.43 -10.69
N VAL A 123 -14.11 -8.04 -9.42
CA VAL A 123 -13.13 -7.02 -9.00
C VAL A 123 -11.72 -7.34 -9.50
N LEU A 124 -11.27 -8.60 -9.32
CA LEU A 124 -9.94 -9.03 -9.74
C LEU A 124 -9.70 -8.87 -11.25
N LEU A 125 -10.71 -9.19 -12.05
CA LEU A 125 -10.61 -9.07 -13.51
C LEU A 125 -10.53 -7.60 -13.95
N SER A 126 -11.42 -6.76 -13.41
CA SER A 126 -11.44 -5.31 -13.69
C SER A 126 -10.14 -4.63 -13.30
N CYS A 127 -9.69 -4.86 -12.05
CA CYS A 127 -8.48 -4.23 -11.54
C CYS A 127 -7.23 -4.64 -12.32
N TYR A 128 -7.14 -5.93 -12.69
CA TYR A 128 -6.00 -6.41 -13.44
C TYR A 128 -5.99 -5.87 -14.87
N ALA A 129 -7.15 -5.79 -15.52
CA ALA A 129 -7.27 -5.12 -16.83
C ALA A 129 -6.86 -3.64 -16.75
N MET A 130 -7.28 -2.94 -15.69
CA MET A 130 -6.91 -1.53 -15.46
C MET A 130 -5.41 -1.32 -15.28
N VAL A 131 -4.66 -2.29 -14.74
CA VAL A 131 -3.19 -2.20 -14.69
C VAL A 131 -2.63 -1.99 -16.09
N PHE A 132 -3.04 -2.81 -17.06
CA PHE A 132 -2.53 -2.73 -18.43
C PHE A 132 -3.00 -1.48 -19.17
N VAL A 133 -4.26 -1.07 -18.97
CA VAL A 133 -4.80 0.16 -19.57
C VAL A 133 -4.01 1.37 -19.08
N VAL A 134 -3.83 1.50 -17.75
CA VAL A 134 -3.12 2.65 -17.18
C VAL A 134 -1.63 2.60 -17.50
N LYS A 135 -1.02 1.41 -17.49
CA LYS A 135 0.38 1.24 -17.92
C LYS A 135 0.58 1.64 -19.38
N GLY A 136 -0.34 1.22 -20.26
CA GLY A 136 -0.34 1.64 -21.67
C GLY A 136 -0.45 3.15 -21.82
N LEU A 137 -1.35 3.81 -21.07
CA LEU A 137 -1.47 5.27 -21.05
C LEU A 137 -0.18 5.94 -20.55
N ASN A 138 0.46 5.42 -19.51
CA ASN A 138 1.71 5.96 -18.98
C ASN A 138 2.80 5.94 -20.04
N VAL A 139 2.99 4.79 -20.72
CA VAL A 139 3.99 4.64 -21.77
C VAL A 139 3.64 5.46 -23.02
N LEU A 140 2.36 5.63 -23.34
CA LEU A 140 1.92 6.49 -24.44
C LEU A 140 2.27 7.97 -24.18
N ILE A 141 2.07 8.47 -22.95
CA ILE A 141 2.40 9.84 -22.56
C ILE A 141 3.90 10.01 -22.40
N MET A 142 4.59 9.04 -21.82
CA MET A 142 6.02 9.07 -21.53
C MET A 142 6.66 7.72 -21.90
N PRO A 143 7.19 7.55 -23.14
CA PRO A 143 7.72 6.26 -23.60
C PRO A 143 8.95 5.77 -22.83
N LYS A 144 9.72 6.66 -22.24
CA LYS A 144 10.91 6.37 -21.43
C LYS A 144 11.03 7.36 -20.28
N PRO A 145 11.71 6.99 -19.18
CA PRO A 145 11.94 7.89 -18.07
C PRO A 145 12.62 9.19 -18.56
N GLN A 146 12.02 10.34 -18.23
CA GLN A 146 12.50 11.65 -18.64
C GLN A 146 11.93 12.78 -17.78
N GLY A 147 12.48 13.97 -18.01
CA GLY A 147 12.03 15.17 -17.35
C GLY A 147 12.61 15.36 -15.95
N THR A 148 12.52 16.57 -15.46
CA THR A 148 13.00 16.96 -14.13
C THR A 148 12.06 17.96 -13.49
N VAL A 149 12.03 17.96 -12.17
CA VAL A 149 11.32 18.97 -11.38
C VAL A 149 12.31 20.03 -10.85
N PRO A 150 11.84 21.26 -10.59
CA PRO A 150 12.66 22.28 -9.95
C PRO A 150 13.27 21.80 -8.64
N SER A 151 14.53 22.20 -8.39
CA SER A 151 15.33 21.71 -7.26
C SER A 151 14.71 21.98 -5.88
N TYR A 152 13.92 23.03 -5.74
CA TYR A 152 13.26 23.35 -4.48
C TYR A 152 12.24 22.27 -4.07
N ILE A 153 11.63 21.53 -5.01
CA ILE A 153 10.62 20.48 -4.71
C ILE A 153 11.24 19.30 -3.99
N TYR A 154 12.27 18.69 -4.61
CA TYR A 154 12.92 17.52 -3.98
C TYR A 154 13.69 17.91 -2.72
N LYS A 155 14.28 19.12 -2.69
CA LYS A 155 14.93 19.64 -1.48
C LYS A 155 13.94 19.84 -0.34
N THR A 156 12.74 20.41 -0.61
CA THR A 156 11.69 20.55 0.39
C THR A 156 11.16 19.18 0.84
N TYR A 157 10.95 18.26 -0.09
CA TYR A 157 10.48 16.91 0.22
C TYR A 157 11.46 16.13 1.11
N ASP A 158 12.77 16.29 0.90
CA ASP A 158 13.82 15.63 1.67
C ASP A 158 14.27 16.48 2.89
N SER A 159 13.68 17.66 3.10
CA SER A 159 14.01 18.53 4.21
C SER A 159 13.50 18.02 5.55
N LEU A 160 14.23 18.40 6.60
CA LEU A 160 13.83 18.17 7.98
C LEU A 160 13.20 19.44 8.55
N LEU A 161 11.92 19.38 8.88
CA LEU A 161 11.23 20.40 9.64
C LEU A 161 11.70 20.36 11.09
N LEU A 162 11.98 21.53 11.66
CA LEU A 162 12.49 21.66 13.03
C LEU A 162 13.79 20.86 13.29
N GLY A 163 14.51 20.45 12.23
CA GLY A 163 15.76 19.69 12.33
C GLY A 163 15.63 18.20 12.64
N PHE A 164 14.41 17.68 12.89
CA PHE A 164 14.22 16.26 13.22
C PHE A 164 13.01 15.59 12.53
N LEU A 165 12.01 16.35 12.06
CA LEU A 165 10.79 15.81 11.48
C LEU A 165 10.85 15.82 9.95
N PRO A 166 10.86 14.66 9.26
CA PRO A 166 10.79 14.62 7.80
C PRO A 166 9.54 15.30 7.25
N PHE A 167 9.68 16.15 6.22
CA PHE A 167 8.51 16.76 5.55
C PHE A 167 7.54 15.70 5.03
N SER A 168 8.07 14.63 4.46
CA SER A 168 7.26 13.49 3.96
C SER A 168 6.43 12.80 5.06
N ALA A 169 6.90 12.81 6.31
CA ALA A 169 6.15 12.28 7.45
C ALA A 169 4.89 13.08 7.75
N LEU A 170 4.87 14.40 7.50
CA LEU A 170 3.65 15.22 7.66
C LEU A 170 2.53 14.77 6.74
N ILE A 171 2.86 14.37 5.50
CA ILE A 171 1.88 13.88 4.53
C ILE A 171 1.24 12.60 5.07
N LEU A 172 2.06 11.69 5.61
CA LEU A 172 1.58 10.44 6.22
C LEU A 172 0.68 10.69 7.44
N VAL A 173 1.12 11.59 8.32
CA VAL A 173 0.35 12.01 9.51
C VAL A 173 -0.97 12.66 9.07
N GLY A 174 -0.96 13.52 8.05
CA GLY A 174 -2.17 14.14 7.50
C GLY A 174 -3.20 13.10 7.04
N VAL A 175 -2.77 12.07 6.30
CA VAL A 175 -3.65 10.99 5.84
C VAL A 175 -4.16 10.13 7.01
N LEU A 176 -3.32 9.86 8.04
CA LEU A 176 -3.74 9.16 9.25
C LEU A 176 -4.77 9.95 10.05
N LEU A 177 -4.58 11.26 10.22
CA LEU A 177 -5.54 12.13 10.92
C LEU A 177 -6.85 12.22 10.15
N PHE A 178 -6.78 12.35 8.81
CA PHE A 178 -7.97 12.31 7.95
C PHE A 178 -8.74 10.99 8.12
N TRP A 179 -8.05 9.86 8.23
CA TRP A 179 -8.68 8.57 8.53
C TRP A 179 -9.34 8.55 9.91
N VAL A 180 -8.70 9.06 10.96
CA VAL A 180 -9.30 9.12 12.29
C VAL A 180 -10.61 9.90 12.28
N TYR A 181 -10.66 10.98 11.49
CA TYR A 181 -11.89 11.74 11.26
C TYR A 181 -12.93 10.89 10.50
N LEU A 182 -12.56 10.32 9.32
CA LEU A 182 -13.46 9.53 8.48
C LEU A 182 -14.07 8.33 9.21
N LYS A 183 -13.28 7.63 10.01
CA LYS A 183 -13.73 6.46 10.77
C LYS A 183 -14.90 6.79 11.72
N ARG A 184 -14.98 8.02 12.23
CA ARG A 184 -16.05 8.47 13.14
C ARG A 184 -17.32 8.90 12.41
N THR A 185 -17.26 9.12 11.09
CA THR A 185 -18.40 9.57 10.28
C THR A 185 -19.34 8.44 9.92
N ARG A 186 -20.50 8.80 9.32
CA ARG A 186 -21.44 7.83 8.73
C ARG A 186 -20.76 6.98 7.63
N PHE A 187 -19.86 7.57 6.87
CA PHE A 187 -19.08 6.88 5.84
C PHE A 187 -18.23 5.75 6.43
N GLY A 188 -17.49 6.00 7.51
CA GLY A 188 -16.65 4.96 8.13
C GLY A 188 -17.46 3.74 8.60
N ARG A 189 -18.64 3.97 9.21
CA ARG A 189 -19.55 2.87 9.59
C ARG A 189 -20.08 2.10 8.39
N ALA A 190 -20.52 2.82 7.34
CA ALA A 190 -20.99 2.22 6.09
C ALA A 190 -19.89 1.42 5.38
N LEU A 191 -18.63 1.89 5.41
CA LEU A 191 -17.47 1.19 4.85
C LEU A 191 -17.31 -0.21 5.45
N TYR A 192 -17.27 -0.31 6.78
CA TYR A 192 -17.14 -1.59 7.46
C TYR A 192 -18.35 -2.51 7.24
N ALA A 193 -19.56 -1.96 7.24
CA ALA A 193 -20.76 -2.73 6.97
C ALA A 193 -20.76 -3.31 5.54
N THR A 194 -20.41 -2.47 4.54
CA THR A 194 -20.34 -2.86 3.12
C THR A 194 -19.29 -3.95 2.89
N GLY A 195 -18.11 -3.83 3.52
CA GLY A 195 -17.05 -4.81 3.39
C GLY A 195 -17.32 -6.13 4.11
N GLY A 196 -18.06 -6.09 5.24
CA GLY A 196 -18.38 -7.29 6.01
C GLY A 196 -19.38 -8.19 5.29
N ASN A 197 -20.53 -7.65 4.87
CA ASN A 197 -21.50 -8.37 4.07
C ASN A 197 -22.40 -7.39 3.28
N LEU A 198 -22.22 -7.39 1.97
CA LEU A 198 -22.94 -6.50 1.06
C LEU A 198 -24.46 -6.63 1.16
N ARG A 199 -25.01 -7.85 1.24
CA ARG A 199 -26.44 -8.09 1.28
C ARG A 199 -27.04 -7.60 2.60
N HIS A 200 -26.42 -7.95 3.72
CA HIS A 200 -26.88 -7.49 5.04
C HIS A 200 -26.77 -5.98 5.21
N ALA A 201 -25.69 -5.35 4.71
CA ALA A 201 -25.55 -3.91 4.72
C ALA A 201 -26.67 -3.21 3.93
N TYR A 202 -26.96 -3.71 2.72
CA TYR A 202 -28.04 -3.19 1.88
C TYR A 202 -29.42 -3.34 2.56
N SER A 203 -29.72 -4.53 3.10
CA SER A 203 -30.97 -4.78 3.83
C SER A 203 -31.13 -3.91 5.08
N SER A 204 -30.02 -3.43 5.65
CA SER A 204 -29.99 -2.50 6.78
C SER A 204 -30.05 -1.02 6.34
N GLY A 205 -30.36 -0.72 5.07
CA GLY A 205 -30.51 0.63 4.54
C GLY A 205 -29.19 1.35 4.20
N VAL A 206 -28.05 0.65 4.18
CA VAL A 206 -26.77 1.23 3.76
C VAL A 206 -26.70 1.24 2.22
N ASN A 207 -26.46 2.42 1.63
CA ASN A 207 -26.17 2.53 0.20
C ASN A 207 -24.74 2.02 -0.09
N THR A 208 -24.63 0.72 -0.36
CA THR A 208 -23.35 0.03 -0.58
C THR A 208 -22.63 0.51 -1.83
N SER A 209 -23.37 0.82 -2.91
CA SER A 209 -22.79 1.33 -4.17
C SER A 209 -22.17 2.72 -3.96
N ALA A 210 -22.89 3.64 -3.34
CA ALA A 210 -22.35 4.97 -3.04
C ALA A 210 -21.17 4.90 -2.06
N THR A 211 -21.19 3.96 -1.10
CA THR A 211 -20.07 3.75 -0.18
C THR A 211 -18.82 3.27 -0.91
N ARG A 212 -18.94 2.30 -1.81
CA ARG A 212 -17.83 1.83 -2.65
C ARG A 212 -17.28 2.94 -3.54
N MET A 213 -18.14 3.70 -4.22
CA MET A 213 -17.70 4.81 -5.08
C MET A 213 -16.93 5.87 -4.29
N LYS A 214 -17.41 6.24 -3.09
CA LYS A 214 -16.68 7.17 -2.21
C LYS A 214 -15.33 6.58 -1.76
N THR A 215 -15.24 5.27 -1.57
CA THR A 215 -13.99 4.61 -1.23
C THR A 215 -12.98 4.71 -2.38
N TYR A 216 -13.40 4.44 -3.61
CA TYR A 216 -12.57 4.61 -4.80
C TYR A 216 -12.15 6.08 -5.00
N LEU A 217 -13.03 7.03 -4.76
CA LEU A 217 -12.70 8.46 -4.84
C LEU A 217 -11.57 8.83 -3.87
N ILE A 218 -11.70 8.44 -2.59
CA ILE A 218 -10.68 8.71 -1.57
C ILE A 218 -9.38 7.99 -1.89
N ALA A 219 -9.47 6.73 -2.34
CA ALA A 219 -8.31 5.95 -2.78
C ALA A 219 -7.58 6.63 -3.94
N GLY A 220 -8.31 7.12 -4.94
CA GLY A 220 -7.74 7.86 -6.09
C GLY A 220 -7.01 9.14 -5.67
N VAL A 221 -7.55 9.89 -4.69
CA VAL A 221 -6.87 11.07 -4.15
C VAL A 221 -5.55 10.67 -3.47
N ILE A 222 -5.56 9.62 -2.62
CA ILE A 222 -4.34 9.15 -1.94
C ILE A 222 -3.32 8.64 -2.97
N ASN A 223 -3.75 7.91 -4.00
CA ASN A 223 -2.88 7.42 -5.07
C ASN A 223 -2.25 8.58 -5.86
N GLY A 224 -3.03 9.64 -6.14
CA GLY A 224 -2.51 10.85 -6.77
C GLY A 224 -1.46 11.56 -5.91
N ILE A 225 -1.71 11.72 -4.60
CA ILE A 225 -0.73 12.28 -3.67
C ILE A 225 0.53 11.40 -3.62
N ALA A 226 0.38 10.07 -3.63
CA ALA A 226 1.52 9.16 -3.69
C ALA A 226 2.34 9.33 -4.99
N GLY A 227 1.67 9.59 -6.13
CA GLY A 227 2.32 9.92 -7.40
C GLY A 227 3.13 11.22 -7.33
N LEU A 228 2.60 12.25 -6.67
CA LEU A 228 3.33 13.49 -6.42
C LEU A 228 4.54 13.28 -5.48
N CYS A 229 4.37 12.47 -4.43
CA CYS A 229 5.50 12.08 -3.57
C CYS A 229 6.57 11.30 -4.35
N MET A 230 6.16 10.42 -5.28
CA MET A 230 7.08 9.72 -6.18
C MET A 230 7.86 10.71 -7.04
N THR A 231 7.18 11.70 -7.62
CA THR A 231 7.79 12.77 -8.41
C THR A 231 8.81 13.57 -7.61
N ALA A 232 8.46 13.94 -6.37
CA ALA A 232 9.36 14.69 -5.50
C ALA A 232 10.57 13.84 -5.06
N MET A 233 10.38 12.52 -4.85
CA MET A 233 11.42 11.58 -4.44
C MET A 233 12.42 11.29 -5.56
N THR A 234 11.92 11.03 -6.78
CA THR A 234 12.77 10.64 -7.92
C THR A 234 13.32 11.84 -8.68
N ALA A 235 12.72 13.02 -8.49
CA ALA A 235 12.99 14.25 -9.25
C ALA A 235 12.83 14.08 -10.79
N SER A 236 12.26 12.98 -11.25
CA SER A 236 12.08 12.61 -12.65
C SER A 236 10.78 11.83 -12.87
N GLY A 237 10.29 11.80 -14.11
CA GLY A 237 9.16 10.96 -14.51
C GLY A 237 9.61 9.58 -14.93
N ASP A 238 8.86 8.57 -14.48
CA ASP A 238 9.05 7.19 -14.91
C ASP A 238 7.67 6.49 -15.07
N PRO A 239 7.32 6.05 -16.28
CA PRO A 239 6.04 5.39 -16.56
C PRO A 239 5.85 4.06 -15.82
N ASN A 240 6.95 3.45 -15.35
CA ASN A 240 6.94 2.16 -14.68
C ASN A 240 7.26 2.24 -13.18
N ALA A 241 7.47 3.44 -12.61
CA ALA A 241 7.91 3.65 -11.23
C ALA A 241 7.07 2.88 -10.17
N GLY A 242 5.77 2.79 -10.38
CA GLY A 242 4.84 2.13 -9.46
C GLY A 242 4.53 0.66 -9.77
N GLU A 243 5.10 0.07 -10.81
CA GLU A 243 4.73 -1.27 -11.29
C GLU A 243 4.84 -2.35 -10.19
N VAL A 244 5.88 -2.27 -9.38
CA VAL A 244 6.18 -3.25 -8.33
C VAL A 244 5.21 -3.14 -7.14
N TYR A 245 4.49 -2.03 -7.00
CA TYR A 245 3.73 -1.73 -5.78
C TYR A 245 2.37 -2.42 -5.71
N GLY A 246 1.71 -2.71 -6.84
CA GLY A 246 0.35 -3.23 -6.85
C GLY A 246 0.16 -4.46 -5.95
N LEU A 247 0.99 -5.48 -6.13
CA LEU A 247 0.92 -6.71 -5.34
C LEU A 247 1.50 -6.55 -3.93
N LYS A 248 2.57 -5.76 -3.78
CA LYS A 248 3.21 -5.51 -2.49
C LYS A 248 2.26 -4.81 -1.51
N THR A 249 1.39 -3.92 -1.97
CA THR A 249 0.43 -3.22 -1.10
C THR A 249 -0.62 -4.15 -0.52
N VAL A 250 -1.08 -5.13 -1.29
CA VAL A 250 -2.02 -6.17 -0.80
C VAL A 250 -1.35 -7.02 0.28
N ALA A 251 -0.11 -7.48 0.02
CA ALA A 251 0.67 -8.23 0.98
C ALA A 251 0.89 -7.44 2.28
N ALA A 252 1.25 -6.15 2.17
CA ALA A 252 1.39 -5.26 3.31
C ALA A 252 0.11 -5.14 4.13
N CYS A 253 -1.04 -4.95 3.47
CA CYS A 253 -2.33 -4.85 4.15
C CYS A 253 -2.66 -6.11 4.95
N ILE A 254 -2.42 -7.29 4.38
CA ILE A 254 -2.65 -8.58 5.05
C ILE A 254 -1.71 -8.74 6.26
N LEU A 255 -0.41 -8.46 6.10
CA LEU A 255 0.57 -8.51 7.19
C LEU A 255 0.22 -7.53 8.31
N GLY A 256 -0.32 -6.38 7.96
CA GLY A 256 -0.80 -5.38 8.93
C GLY A 256 -2.08 -5.79 9.67
N GLY A 257 -2.81 -6.81 9.19
CA GLY A 257 -4.02 -7.35 9.84
C GLY A 257 -5.33 -6.91 9.20
N ILE A 258 -5.33 -6.47 7.93
CA ILE A 258 -6.55 -6.21 7.17
C ILE A 258 -7.03 -7.53 6.55
N ALA A 259 -8.32 -7.83 6.73
CA ALA A 259 -8.91 -9.03 6.13
C ALA A 259 -9.10 -8.89 4.62
N LEU A 260 -8.69 -9.90 3.86
CA LEU A 260 -8.90 -9.95 2.41
C LEU A 260 -10.40 -10.00 2.04
N SER A 261 -11.22 -10.58 2.91
CA SER A 261 -12.68 -10.64 2.76
C SER A 261 -13.39 -9.31 2.95
N GLY A 262 -12.70 -8.28 3.46
CA GLY A 262 -13.28 -6.99 3.82
C GLY A 262 -13.91 -6.94 5.21
N GLY A 263 -14.41 -5.76 5.60
CA GLY A 263 -15.15 -5.53 6.84
C GLY A 263 -14.31 -5.53 8.13
N TRP A 264 -13.03 -5.86 8.05
CA TRP A 264 -12.12 -5.93 9.20
C TRP A 264 -10.78 -5.28 8.87
N GLY A 265 -10.25 -4.51 9.83
CA GLY A 265 -8.99 -3.81 9.69
C GLY A 265 -9.08 -2.33 10.03
N SER A 266 -8.02 -1.59 9.74
CA SER A 266 -7.93 -0.13 9.92
C SER A 266 -6.83 0.40 9.01
N LEU A 267 -6.87 1.69 8.69
CA LEU A 267 -5.76 2.33 7.96
C LEU A 267 -4.43 2.25 8.74
N SER A 268 -4.51 2.22 10.08
CA SER A 268 -3.34 1.96 10.91
C SER A 268 -2.73 0.58 10.67
N CYS A 269 -3.55 -0.43 10.34
CA CYS A 269 -3.05 -1.76 9.94
C CYS A 269 -2.25 -1.66 8.64
N ALA A 270 -2.79 -0.97 7.63
CA ALA A 270 -2.09 -0.73 6.36
C ALA A 270 -0.76 0.01 6.58
N PHE A 271 -0.76 1.01 7.45
CA PHE A 271 0.43 1.77 7.80
C PHE A 271 1.51 0.88 8.43
N PHE A 272 1.18 0.10 9.47
CA PHE A 272 2.14 -0.85 10.07
C PHE A 272 2.57 -1.93 9.07
N GLY A 273 1.65 -2.43 8.23
CA GLY A 273 1.97 -3.39 7.18
C GLY A 273 2.98 -2.83 6.16
N ALA A 274 2.80 -1.58 5.73
CA ALA A 274 3.78 -0.91 4.87
C ALA A 274 5.15 -0.75 5.56
N LEU A 275 5.17 -0.35 6.83
CA LEU A 275 6.41 -0.24 7.60
C LEU A 275 7.13 -1.59 7.77
N ILE A 276 6.38 -2.69 7.91
CA ILE A 276 6.93 -4.05 7.92
C ILE A 276 7.68 -4.31 6.62
N LEU A 277 7.08 -4.04 5.44
CA LEU A 277 7.74 -4.22 4.16
C LEU A 277 8.99 -3.37 4.03
N VAL A 278 8.88 -2.08 4.36
CA VAL A 278 9.98 -1.11 4.29
C VAL A 278 11.16 -1.54 5.15
N LEU A 279 10.92 -1.90 6.40
CA LEU A 279 11.99 -2.32 7.31
C LEU A 279 12.54 -3.70 6.95
N THR A 280 11.74 -4.62 6.41
CA THR A 280 12.24 -5.90 5.91
C THR A 280 13.21 -5.67 4.75
N GLN A 281 12.85 -4.86 3.77
CA GLN A 281 13.71 -4.54 2.64
C GLN A 281 14.98 -3.80 3.08
N ASN A 282 14.86 -2.85 4.01
CA ASN A 282 15.99 -2.14 4.59
C ASN A 282 16.94 -3.09 5.34
N GLY A 283 16.41 -3.95 6.21
CA GLY A 283 17.20 -4.92 6.97
C GLY A 283 17.94 -5.91 6.10
N VAL A 284 17.28 -6.45 5.06
CA VAL A 284 17.91 -7.34 4.08
C VAL A 284 19.06 -6.63 3.34
N SER A 285 18.79 -5.42 2.83
CA SER A 285 19.81 -4.63 2.11
C SER A 285 21.01 -4.34 2.99
N GLN A 286 20.80 -3.94 4.24
CA GLN A 286 21.90 -3.68 5.18
C GLN A 286 22.67 -4.95 5.56
N THR A 287 21.99 -6.08 5.71
CA THR A 287 22.64 -7.37 5.97
C THR A 287 23.56 -7.76 4.82
N PHE A 288 23.09 -7.66 3.58
CA PHE A 288 23.92 -7.94 2.41
C PHE A 288 25.09 -6.96 2.29
N ASN A 289 24.87 -5.67 2.55
CA ASN A 289 25.93 -4.67 2.56
C ASN A 289 27.02 -4.98 3.62
N LEU A 290 26.63 -5.48 4.79
CA LEU A 290 27.57 -5.92 5.83
C LEU A 290 28.35 -7.17 5.39
N LEU A 291 27.71 -8.12 4.75
CA LEU A 291 28.35 -9.33 4.22
C LEU A 291 29.36 -8.99 3.13
N CYS A 292 28.98 -8.11 2.19
CA CYS A 292 29.88 -7.65 1.13
C CYS A 292 31.14 -6.93 1.67
N ARG A 293 31.02 -6.25 2.83
CA ARG A 293 32.16 -5.61 3.49
C ARG A 293 33.06 -6.59 4.23
N ARG A 294 32.52 -7.72 4.74
CA ARG A 294 33.26 -8.70 5.54
C ARG A 294 33.91 -9.78 4.71
N ILE A 295 33.36 -10.11 3.54
CA ILE A 295 33.82 -11.22 2.69
C ILE A 295 34.39 -10.63 1.40
N PRO A 296 35.74 -10.62 1.21
CA PRO A 296 36.35 -10.14 -0.03
C PRO A 296 35.85 -10.94 -1.25
N GLY A 297 35.48 -10.27 -2.32
CA GLY A 297 34.95 -10.89 -3.54
C GLY A 297 33.46 -11.26 -3.51
N PHE A 298 32.76 -11.09 -2.39
CA PHE A 298 31.31 -11.27 -2.34
C PHE A 298 30.59 -10.00 -2.78
N SER A 299 29.85 -10.08 -3.89
CA SER A 299 29.02 -8.99 -4.41
C SER A 299 27.60 -9.47 -4.64
N VAL A 300 26.61 -8.70 -4.16
CA VAL A 300 25.20 -9.03 -4.30
C VAL A 300 24.50 -7.89 -5.03
N THR A 301 23.86 -8.22 -6.14
CA THR A 301 23.08 -7.24 -6.91
C THR A 301 21.77 -6.91 -6.18
N THR A 302 21.19 -5.75 -6.51
CA THR A 302 19.89 -5.32 -5.98
C THR A 302 18.77 -6.34 -6.24
N TYR A 303 18.86 -7.10 -7.35
CA TYR A 303 17.89 -8.15 -7.66
C TYR A 303 17.86 -9.27 -6.60
N TRP A 304 19.03 -9.73 -6.13
CA TRP A 304 19.11 -10.72 -5.05
C TRP A 304 18.62 -10.18 -3.71
N GLN A 305 18.87 -8.91 -3.42
CA GLN A 305 18.35 -8.25 -2.22
C GLN A 305 16.82 -8.18 -2.24
N ASN A 306 16.23 -7.79 -3.37
CA ASN A 306 14.78 -7.76 -3.55
C ASN A 306 14.18 -9.15 -3.46
N PHE A 307 14.78 -10.15 -4.13
CA PHE A 307 14.32 -11.55 -4.09
C PHE A 307 14.31 -12.08 -2.64
N ALA A 308 15.41 -11.91 -1.90
CA ALA A 308 15.47 -12.33 -0.50
C ALA A 308 14.43 -11.62 0.38
N SER A 309 14.22 -10.33 0.17
CA SER A 309 13.19 -9.56 0.86
C SER A 309 11.78 -10.07 0.56
N ASP A 310 11.47 -10.31 -0.72
CA ASP A 310 10.15 -10.78 -1.15
C ASP A 310 9.88 -12.22 -0.65
N MET A 311 10.92 -13.08 -0.57
CA MET A 311 10.82 -14.41 0.06
C MET A 311 10.53 -14.34 1.56
N ILE A 312 11.16 -13.42 2.29
CA ILE A 312 10.88 -13.21 3.73
C ILE A 312 9.44 -12.74 3.91
N ILE A 313 8.97 -11.82 3.07
CA ILE A 313 7.58 -11.32 3.08
C ILE A 313 6.60 -12.46 2.81
N LEU A 314 6.89 -13.32 1.83
CA LEU A 314 6.07 -14.50 1.52
C LEU A 314 5.99 -15.45 2.73
N LEU A 315 7.11 -15.76 3.35
CA LEU A 315 7.16 -16.60 4.56
C LEU A 315 6.35 -15.96 5.70
N ALA A 316 6.48 -14.65 5.91
CA ALA A 316 5.73 -13.92 6.93
C ALA A 316 4.21 -13.97 6.65
N LEU A 317 3.78 -13.86 5.38
CA LEU A 317 2.38 -14.02 4.99
C LEU A 317 1.87 -15.43 5.29
N VAL A 318 2.61 -16.45 4.89
CA VAL A 318 2.26 -17.85 5.15
C VAL A 318 2.12 -18.10 6.66
N LEU A 319 3.08 -17.65 7.46
CA LEU A 319 3.02 -17.76 8.93
C LEU A 319 1.81 -17.01 9.51
N THR A 320 1.46 -15.83 8.99
CA THR A 320 0.29 -15.06 9.43
C THR A 320 -1.01 -15.81 9.16
N VAL A 321 -1.14 -16.48 8.01
CA VAL A 321 -2.28 -17.34 7.66
C VAL A 321 -2.37 -18.54 8.62
N PHE A 322 -1.26 -19.21 8.88
CA PHE A 322 -1.22 -20.36 9.82
C PHE A 322 -1.49 -19.95 11.27
N ALA A 323 -1.06 -18.78 11.70
CA ALA A 323 -1.31 -18.27 13.05
C ALA A 323 -2.79 -17.90 13.27
N ASN A 324 -3.55 -17.60 12.21
CA ASN A 324 -4.96 -17.23 12.30
C ASN A 324 -5.85 -18.49 12.34
N ARG A 325 -6.27 -18.90 13.56
CA ARG A 325 -7.10 -20.10 13.79
C ARG A 325 -8.40 -20.12 13.00
N ALA A 326 -9.04 -18.96 12.78
CA ALA A 326 -10.28 -18.89 12.02
C ALA A 326 -10.04 -19.20 10.53
N MET A 327 -8.95 -18.68 9.96
CA MET A 327 -8.57 -18.91 8.58
C MET A 327 -8.10 -20.36 8.37
N MET A 328 -7.37 -20.91 9.33
CA MET A 328 -6.95 -22.33 9.34
C MET A 328 -8.16 -23.27 9.37
N ASN A 329 -9.18 -22.98 10.18
CA ASN A 329 -10.38 -23.80 10.24
C ASN A 329 -11.16 -23.76 8.92
N SER A 330 -11.23 -22.59 8.25
CA SER A 330 -11.83 -22.43 6.93
C SER A 330 -11.08 -23.27 5.87
N ILE A 331 -9.76 -23.22 5.86
CA ILE A 331 -8.91 -24.01 4.94
C ILE A 331 -9.11 -25.50 5.18
N ARG A 332 -9.12 -25.95 6.44
CA ARG A 332 -9.38 -27.36 6.80
C ARG A 332 -10.75 -27.83 6.32
N GLN A 333 -11.80 -27.00 6.45
CA GLN A 333 -13.12 -27.32 5.95
C GLN A 333 -13.17 -27.44 4.43
N GLN A 334 -12.48 -26.56 3.71
CA GLN A 334 -12.39 -26.60 2.25
C GLN A 334 -11.62 -27.84 1.78
N ILE A 335 -10.49 -28.17 2.41
CA ILE A 335 -9.73 -29.40 2.06
C ILE A 335 -10.59 -30.64 2.31
N LYS A 336 -11.29 -30.70 3.44
CA LYS A 336 -12.19 -31.83 3.75
C LYS A 336 -13.33 -31.94 2.71
N TYR A 337 -13.89 -30.81 2.27
CA TYR A 337 -14.94 -30.78 1.25
C TYR A 337 -14.41 -31.27 -0.11
N LEU A 338 -13.19 -30.87 -0.50
CA LEU A 338 -12.55 -31.32 -1.73
C LEU A 338 -12.24 -32.82 -1.71
N ALA A 339 -11.70 -33.34 -0.58
CA ALA A 339 -11.42 -34.76 -0.40
C ALA A 339 -12.72 -35.61 -0.51
N LEU A 340 -13.81 -35.18 0.14
CA LEU A 340 -15.11 -35.86 0.03
C LEU A 340 -15.72 -35.82 -1.39
N ARG A 341 -15.35 -34.81 -2.17
CA ARG A 341 -15.80 -34.68 -3.56
C ARG A 341 -15.00 -35.58 -4.51
N GLU A 342 -13.71 -35.79 -4.24
CA GLU A 342 -12.88 -36.75 -4.96
C GLU A 342 -13.32 -38.19 -4.66
N GLU A 343 -13.53 -38.55 -3.39
CA GLU A 343 -14.04 -39.87 -3.02
C GLU A 343 -15.39 -40.22 -3.70
N LYS A 344 -16.29 -39.24 -3.88
CA LYS A 344 -17.54 -39.44 -4.62
C LYS A 344 -17.35 -39.62 -6.12
N LYS A 345 -16.31 -39.03 -6.69
CA LYS A 345 -16.02 -39.09 -8.11
C LYS A 345 -15.35 -40.42 -8.52
N ASP A 346 -14.67 -41.03 -7.57
CA ASP A 346 -14.03 -42.34 -7.71
C ASP A 346 -15.02 -43.52 -7.40
N ALA A 347 -16.20 -43.19 -6.81
CA ALA A 347 -17.23 -44.16 -6.48
C ALA A 347 -18.37 -44.25 -7.56
N ASP A 348 -18.44 -43.29 -8.47
CA ASP A 348 -19.32 -43.26 -9.65
C ASP A 348 -18.55 -43.72 -10.92
#